data_dd6f0f88c8742f8e01ac7a7ad18d99e2
#
_entry.id   dd6f0f88c8742f8e01ac7a7ad18d99e2
#
_cell.length_a   1.000
_cell.length_b   1.000
_cell.length_c   1.000
_cell.angle_alpha   90.00
_cell.angle_beta   90.00
_cell.angle_gamma   90.00
#
_symmetry.space_group_name_H-M   'P 1'
#
loop_
_entity.id
_entity.type
_entity.pdbx_description
1 polymer ?
#
loop_
_entity_poly.entity_id
_entity_poly.type
_entity_poly.pdbx_seq_one_letter_code
_entity_poly.pdbx_strand_id
1 'polypeptide(L)'
;MRPIDAARRLKLSTSALRNYEAQGIIPPALRDPNGYRKYTEEHLAYLECIAAMASGYGMEVTSDVMRLLRARDTASALWLVNEAQALLHRDRCLAEEAICRFDLEERGASDPESEGMTIGEAAAETGVPRSTLRYWEKEGLIASSRDEQNGYRRFSPPQLRKIWLLRTLRTVLYSADSVRLKQAIRKLEDNDAERARDIALEALHYLNRLNQEQLRGSYYLFRLCRRLNLLQ
;
A
#
# COMPACT_ATOMS: atom_id res chain seq x y z
N MET A 1 24.45 -15.86 -18.64
CA MET A 1 25.07 -14.88 -17.69
C MET A 1 25.24 -15.55 -16.33
N ARG A 2 26.34 -15.29 -15.62
CA ARG A 2 26.57 -15.83 -14.27
C ARG A 2 25.69 -15.11 -13.22
N PRO A 3 25.37 -15.75 -12.09
CA PRO A 3 24.54 -15.13 -11.04
C PRO A 3 25.03 -13.76 -10.56
N ILE A 4 26.36 -13.62 -10.43
CA ILE A 4 26.98 -12.37 -9.95
C ILE A 4 26.81 -11.22 -10.96
N ASP A 5 26.84 -11.52 -12.24
CA ASP A 5 26.69 -10.52 -13.31
C ASP A 5 25.24 -10.05 -13.41
N ALA A 6 24.26 -10.98 -13.26
CA ALA A 6 22.83 -10.67 -13.20
C ALA A 6 22.50 -9.84 -11.94
N ALA A 7 23.02 -10.25 -10.80
CA ALA A 7 22.83 -9.56 -9.53
C ALA A 7 23.35 -8.11 -9.59
N ARG A 8 24.58 -7.92 -10.11
CA ARG A 8 25.20 -6.60 -10.26
C ARG A 8 24.40 -5.69 -11.20
N ARG A 9 23.96 -6.22 -12.35
CA ARG A 9 23.18 -5.46 -13.35
C ARG A 9 21.88 -4.90 -12.76
N LEU A 10 21.24 -5.67 -11.88
CA LEU A 10 19.92 -5.34 -11.32
C LEU A 10 19.97 -4.79 -9.89
N LYS A 11 21.17 -4.55 -9.34
CA LYS A 11 21.40 -4.12 -7.95
C LYS A 11 20.73 -5.06 -6.92
N LEU A 12 20.70 -6.36 -7.21
CA LEU A 12 20.19 -7.41 -6.33
C LEU A 12 21.33 -8.21 -5.72
N SER A 13 21.05 -8.94 -4.62
CA SER A 13 21.99 -9.93 -4.10
C SER A 13 21.84 -11.27 -4.85
N THR A 14 22.91 -12.06 -4.91
CA THR A 14 22.82 -13.43 -5.46
C THR A 14 21.90 -14.32 -4.63
N SER A 15 21.75 -14.02 -3.34
CA SER A 15 20.77 -14.70 -2.46
C SER A 15 19.33 -14.40 -2.86
N ALA A 16 19.03 -13.13 -3.23
CA ALA A 16 17.70 -12.75 -3.72
C ALA A 16 17.33 -13.52 -4.99
N LEU A 17 18.27 -13.67 -5.93
CA LEU A 17 18.04 -14.46 -7.15
C LEU A 17 17.69 -15.92 -6.84
N ARG A 18 18.39 -16.55 -5.88
CA ARG A 18 18.13 -17.92 -5.45
C ARG A 18 16.76 -18.04 -4.75
N ASN A 19 16.41 -17.06 -3.94
CA ASN A 19 15.10 -17.01 -3.27
C ASN A 19 13.97 -16.88 -4.27
N TYR A 20 14.11 -16.03 -5.30
CA TYR A 20 13.08 -15.87 -6.34
C TYR A 20 12.90 -17.16 -7.14
N GLU A 21 13.99 -17.88 -7.45
CA GLU A 21 13.94 -19.20 -8.08
C GLU A 21 13.23 -20.22 -7.16
N ALA A 22 13.62 -20.31 -5.89
CA ALA A 22 13.04 -21.22 -4.91
C ALA A 22 11.55 -20.96 -4.64
N GLN A 23 11.13 -19.70 -4.63
CA GLN A 23 9.74 -19.30 -4.47
C GLN A 23 8.91 -19.46 -5.76
N GLY A 24 9.53 -19.85 -6.85
CA GLY A 24 8.86 -20.05 -8.13
C GLY A 24 8.44 -18.76 -8.85
N ILE A 25 8.97 -17.59 -8.48
CA ILE A 25 8.65 -16.31 -9.11
C ILE A 25 9.46 -16.03 -10.38
N ILE A 26 10.59 -16.71 -10.56
CA ILE A 26 11.33 -16.74 -11.82
C ILE A 26 11.49 -18.20 -12.31
N PRO A 27 11.75 -18.45 -13.59
CA PRO A 27 12.06 -19.79 -14.08
C PRO A 27 13.27 -20.40 -13.37
N PRO A 28 13.39 -21.74 -13.29
CA PRO A 28 14.58 -22.38 -12.79
C PRO A 28 15.79 -22.06 -13.68
N ALA A 29 16.89 -21.67 -13.03
CA ALA A 29 18.11 -21.35 -13.75
C ALA A 29 18.70 -22.61 -14.44
N LEU A 30 19.14 -22.45 -15.68
CA LEU A 30 19.91 -23.47 -16.36
C LEU A 30 21.21 -23.73 -15.57
N ARG A 31 21.75 -24.94 -15.68
CA ARG A 31 23.05 -25.26 -15.10
C ARG A 31 24.05 -25.54 -16.21
N ASP A 32 25.25 -25.01 -16.06
CA ASP A 32 26.37 -25.34 -16.92
C ASP A 32 26.92 -26.76 -16.61
N PRO A 33 27.83 -27.32 -17.39
CA PRO A 33 28.42 -28.63 -17.16
C PRO A 33 29.13 -28.76 -15.80
N ASN A 34 29.56 -27.63 -15.20
CA ASN A 34 30.19 -27.56 -13.87
C ASN A 34 29.19 -27.38 -12.75
N GLY A 35 27.88 -27.43 -13.01
CA GLY A 35 26.81 -27.32 -12.04
C GLY A 35 26.45 -25.90 -11.63
N TYR A 36 27.11 -24.86 -12.16
CA TYR A 36 26.82 -23.47 -11.84
C TYR A 36 25.54 -22.96 -12.53
N ARG A 37 24.77 -22.11 -11.83
CA ARG A 37 23.57 -21.47 -12.38
C ARG A 37 23.91 -20.53 -13.52
N LYS A 38 23.13 -20.59 -14.60
CA LYS A 38 23.23 -19.72 -15.76
C LYS A 38 21.88 -19.04 -16.03
N TYR A 39 21.84 -17.72 -15.89
CA TYR A 39 20.65 -16.91 -16.18
C TYR A 39 20.62 -16.51 -17.65
N THR A 40 19.45 -16.63 -18.27
CA THR A 40 19.16 -16.22 -19.65
C THR A 40 18.61 -14.80 -19.69
N GLU A 41 18.41 -14.28 -20.89
CA GLU A 41 17.72 -13.00 -21.09
C GLU A 41 16.25 -13.03 -20.60
N GLU A 42 15.62 -14.20 -20.61
CA GLU A 42 14.29 -14.37 -20.05
C GLU A 42 14.30 -14.16 -18.54
N HIS A 43 15.24 -14.74 -17.82
CA HIS A 43 15.42 -14.49 -16.38
C HIS A 43 15.65 -13.03 -16.09
N LEU A 44 16.43 -12.32 -16.91
CA LEU A 44 16.64 -10.87 -16.74
C LEU A 44 15.34 -10.09 -16.92
N ALA A 45 14.51 -10.47 -17.91
CA ALA A 45 13.21 -9.81 -18.11
C ALA A 45 12.27 -10.01 -16.90
N TYR A 46 12.23 -11.21 -16.31
CA TYR A 46 11.51 -11.44 -15.06
C TYR A 46 12.03 -10.55 -13.91
N LEU A 47 13.35 -10.53 -13.73
CA LEU A 47 13.98 -9.77 -12.65
C LEU A 47 13.81 -8.26 -12.80
N GLU A 48 13.89 -7.72 -14.02
CA GLU A 48 13.60 -6.32 -14.33
C GLU A 48 12.13 -5.97 -14.01
N CYS A 49 11.21 -6.88 -14.38
CA CYS A 49 9.79 -6.73 -14.08
C CYS A 49 9.53 -6.75 -12.57
N ILE A 50 10.11 -7.70 -11.82
CA ILE A 50 10.01 -7.78 -10.36
C ILE A 50 10.50 -6.50 -9.71
N ALA A 51 11.68 -6.01 -10.09
CA ALA A 51 12.26 -4.78 -9.53
C ALA A 51 11.38 -3.55 -9.80
N ALA A 52 10.77 -3.46 -10.98
CA ALA A 52 9.88 -2.37 -11.32
C ALA A 52 8.52 -2.45 -10.63
N MET A 53 7.94 -3.65 -10.51
CA MET A 53 6.64 -3.85 -9.88
C MET A 53 6.70 -3.71 -8.36
N ALA A 54 7.76 -4.20 -7.72
CA ALA A 54 7.87 -4.22 -6.26
C ALA A 54 7.73 -2.82 -5.63
N SER A 55 8.19 -1.77 -6.33
CA SER A 55 8.09 -0.39 -5.85
C SER A 55 6.64 0.12 -5.78
N GLY A 56 5.78 -0.29 -6.71
CA GLY A 56 4.40 0.22 -6.83
C GLY A 56 3.35 -0.75 -6.31
N TYR A 57 3.60 -2.07 -6.39
CA TYR A 57 2.64 -3.11 -6.03
C TYR A 57 3.04 -3.89 -4.77
N GLY A 58 4.27 -3.73 -4.28
CA GLY A 58 4.82 -4.55 -3.20
C GLY A 58 5.25 -5.94 -3.65
N MET A 59 6.03 -6.62 -2.81
CA MET A 59 6.56 -7.94 -3.15
C MET A 59 5.49 -9.04 -3.16
N GLU A 60 4.45 -8.92 -2.36
CA GLU A 60 3.37 -9.91 -2.29
C GLU A 60 2.64 -10.00 -3.64
N VAL A 61 2.01 -8.89 -4.06
CA VAL A 61 1.31 -8.81 -5.38
C VAL A 61 2.27 -9.14 -6.52
N THR A 62 3.49 -8.61 -6.49
CA THR A 62 4.50 -8.89 -7.53
C THR A 62 4.80 -10.39 -7.62
N SER A 63 4.97 -11.07 -6.50
CA SER A 63 5.26 -12.50 -6.47
C SER A 63 4.11 -13.34 -7.02
N ASP A 64 2.88 -12.99 -6.67
CA ASP A 64 1.69 -13.69 -7.14
C ASP A 64 1.49 -13.48 -8.64
N VAL A 65 1.66 -12.25 -9.14
CA VAL A 65 1.65 -11.97 -10.59
C VAL A 65 2.70 -12.82 -11.32
N MET A 66 3.93 -12.89 -10.82
CA MET A 66 4.97 -13.68 -11.45
C MET A 66 4.64 -15.19 -11.47
N ARG A 67 4.08 -15.73 -10.38
CA ARG A 67 3.63 -17.13 -10.31
C ARG A 67 2.53 -17.42 -11.34
N LEU A 68 1.53 -16.55 -11.44
CA LEU A 68 0.44 -16.65 -12.41
C LEU A 68 0.96 -16.61 -13.86
N LEU A 69 1.87 -15.69 -14.18
CA LEU A 69 2.49 -15.66 -15.52
C LEU A 69 3.28 -16.93 -15.83
N ARG A 70 3.98 -17.50 -14.88
CA ARG A 70 4.68 -18.78 -15.03
C ARG A 70 3.72 -19.95 -15.23
N ALA A 71 2.55 -19.90 -14.60
CA ALA A 71 1.46 -20.85 -14.83
C ALA A 71 0.69 -20.62 -16.15
N ARG A 72 1.08 -19.59 -16.93
CA ARG A 72 0.38 -19.11 -18.12
C ARG A 72 -1.05 -18.60 -17.88
N ASP A 73 -1.39 -18.28 -16.65
CA ASP A 73 -2.64 -17.63 -16.27
C ASP A 73 -2.48 -16.10 -16.32
N THR A 74 -2.38 -15.60 -17.54
CA THR A 74 -2.19 -14.16 -17.79
C THR A 74 -3.42 -13.36 -17.37
N ALA A 75 -4.62 -13.90 -17.56
CA ALA A 75 -5.85 -13.20 -17.20
C ALA A 75 -5.89 -12.89 -15.71
N SER A 76 -5.70 -13.88 -14.84
CA SER A 76 -5.65 -13.67 -13.39
C SER A 76 -4.53 -12.73 -12.96
N ALA A 77 -3.35 -12.81 -13.59
CA ALA A 77 -2.23 -11.92 -13.31
C ALA A 77 -2.59 -10.44 -13.59
N LEU A 78 -3.23 -10.16 -14.72
CA LEU A 78 -3.63 -8.80 -15.08
C LEU A 78 -4.78 -8.27 -14.21
N TRP A 79 -5.74 -9.12 -13.82
CA TRP A 79 -6.80 -8.74 -12.90
C TRP A 79 -6.28 -8.42 -11.50
N LEU A 80 -5.27 -9.15 -11.00
CA LEU A 80 -4.62 -8.85 -9.73
C LEU A 80 -3.94 -7.47 -9.73
N VAL A 81 -3.31 -7.11 -10.84
CA VAL A 81 -2.73 -5.76 -11.03
C VAL A 81 -3.83 -4.69 -11.05
N ASN A 82 -4.92 -4.93 -11.79
CA ASN A 82 -6.05 -4.01 -11.84
C ASN A 82 -6.71 -3.81 -10.47
N GLU A 83 -6.84 -4.86 -9.68
CA GLU A 83 -7.34 -4.78 -8.30
C GLU A 83 -6.45 -3.91 -7.42
N ALA A 84 -5.12 -4.07 -7.50
CA ALA A 84 -4.18 -3.24 -6.75
C ALA A 84 -4.26 -1.76 -7.15
N GLN A 85 -4.48 -1.45 -8.45
CA GLN A 85 -4.69 -0.09 -8.93
C GLN A 85 -6.04 0.49 -8.44
N ALA A 86 -7.10 -0.32 -8.44
CA ALA A 86 -8.40 0.10 -7.93
C ALA A 86 -8.37 0.39 -6.43
N LEU A 87 -7.60 -0.38 -5.65
CA LEU A 87 -7.37 -0.11 -4.23
C LEU A 87 -6.63 1.21 -4.03
N LEU A 88 -5.57 1.46 -4.79
CA LEU A 88 -4.83 2.74 -4.72
C LEU A 88 -5.71 3.94 -5.09
N HIS A 89 -6.55 3.81 -6.11
CA HIS A 89 -7.52 4.85 -6.48
C HIS A 89 -8.50 5.13 -5.35
N ARG A 90 -9.01 4.09 -4.68
CA ARG A 90 -9.89 4.23 -3.51
C ARG A 90 -9.21 5.00 -2.38
N ASP A 91 -7.96 4.65 -2.06
CA ASP A 91 -7.19 5.35 -1.01
C ASP A 91 -6.98 6.82 -1.36
N ARG A 92 -6.75 7.15 -2.64
CA ARG A 92 -6.67 8.52 -3.11
C ARG A 92 -7.98 9.29 -2.88
N CYS A 93 -9.14 8.72 -3.27
CA CYS A 93 -10.44 9.35 -3.03
C CYS A 93 -10.68 9.61 -1.53
N LEU A 94 -10.27 8.68 -0.65
CA LEU A 94 -10.37 8.83 0.79
C LEU A 94 -9.48 9.96 1.32
N ALA A 95 -8.28 10.13 0.76
CA ALA A 95 -7.38 11.23 1.14
C ALA A 95 -7.95 12.59 0.69
N GLU A 96 -8.49 12.68 -0.53
CA GLU A 96 -9.14 13.89 -1.04
C GLU A 96 -10.39 14.25 -0.20
N GLU A 97 -11.19 13.26 0.21
CA GLU A 97 -12.33 13.44 1.10
C GLU A 97 -11.91 13.99 2.47
N ALA A 98 -10.83 13.44 3.06
CA ALA A 98 -10.31 13.92 4.34
C ALA A 98 -9.86 15.39 4.26
N ILE A 99 -9.16 15.77 3.19
CA ILE A 99 -8.73 17.16 2.96
C ILE A 99 -9.93 18.09 2.87
N CYS A 100 -10.94 17.74 2.07
CA CYS A 100 -12.16 18.55 1.93
C CYS A 100 -12.87 18.75 3.30
N ARG A 101 -12.93 17.71 4.14
CA ARG A 101 -13.52 17.82 5.48
C ARG A 101 -12.74 18.75 6.39
N PHE A 102 -11.41 18.66 6.40
CA PHE A 102 -10.56 19.53 7.20
C PHE A 102 -10.64 20.99 6.75
N ASP A 103 -10.72 21.26 5.44
CA ASP A 103 -10.95 22.61 4.90
C ASP A 103 -12.31 23.21 5.34
N LEU A 104 -13.34 22.37 5.51
CA LEU A 104 -14.65 22.80 6.01
C LEU A 104 -14.61 23.06 7.52
N GLU A 105 -13.92 22.26 8.30
CA GLU A 105 -13.72 22.45 9.75
C GLU A 105 -13.00 23.77 10.03
N GLU A 106 -11.93 24.10 9.30
CA GLU A 106 -11.22 25.38 9.44
C GLU A 106 -12.09 26.61 9.16
N ARG A 107 -13.11 26.47 8.31
CA ARG A 107 -14.07 27.55 8.00
C ARG A 107 -15.19 27.70 9.03
N GLY A 108 -15.10 26.99 10.16
CA GLY A 108 -16.07 27.08 11.26
C GLY A 108 -17.39 26.33 11.01
N ALA A 109 -17.40 25.38 10.08
CA ALA A 109 -18.59 24.58 9.76
C ALA A 109 -18.82 23.41 10.74
N SER A 110 -17.92 23.17 11.70
CA SER A 110 -18.06 22.13 12.72
C SER A 110 -18.25 22.75 14.10
N ASP A 111 -19.19 22.20 14.86
CA ASP A 111 -19.43 22.59 16.25
C ASP A 111 -18.35 21.97 17.14
N PRO A 112 -17.46 22.79 17.77
CA PRO A 112 -16.40 22.27 18.63
C PRO A 112 -16.93 21.59 19.91
N GLU A 113 -18.17 21.86 20.32
CA GLU A 113 -18.82 21.27 21.49
C GLU A 113 -19.66 20.02 21.16
N SER A 114 -19.57 19.48 19.92
CA SER A 114 -20.33 18.28 19.58
C SER A 114 -19.97 17.12 20.51
N GLU A 115 -20.98 16.54 21.17
CA GLU A 115 -20.82 15.29 21.91
C GLU A 115 -20.17 14.24 20.98
N GLY A 116 -19.03 13.65 21.40
CA GLY A 116 -18.30 12.67 20.61
C GLY A 116 -19.18 11.51 20.13
N MET A 117 -18.85 10.94 19.00
CA MET A 117 -19.59 9.84 18.37
C MET A 117 -19.37 8.51 19.07
N THR A 118 -20.41 7.69 19.20
CA THR A 118 -20.28 6.28 19.60
C THR A 118 -19.47 5.50 18.54
N ILE A 119 -18.96 4.32 18.91
CA ILE A 119 -18.24 3.46 17.94
C ILE A 119 -19.11 3.05 16.75
N GLY A 120 -20.44 3.00 16.94
CA GLY A 120 -21.39 2.71 15.86
C GLY A 120 -21.51 3.86 14.88
N GLU A 121 -21.69 5.07 15.38
CA GLU A 121 -21.77 6.31 14.61
C GLU A 121 -20.44 6.60 13.91
N ALA A 122 -19.31 6.50 14.61
CA ALA A 122 -17.98 6.66 14.03
C ALA A 122 -17.72 5.65 12.89
N ALA A 123 -18.15 4.40 13.06
CA ALA A 123 -18.04 3.40 12.02
C ALA A 123 -18.90 3.71 10.79
N ALA A 124 -20.13 4.20 10.99
CA ALA A 124 -21.03 4.61 9.91
C ALA A 124 -20.51 5.83 9.16
N GLU A 125 -20.08 6.87 9.93
CA GLU A 125 -19.58 8.13 9.40
C GLU A 125 -18.28 7.95 8.62
N THR A 126 -17.33 7.17 9.17
CA THR A 126 -16.01 6.99 8.55
C THR A 126 -15.93 5.82 7.57
N GLY A 127 -16.95 4.93 7.52
CA GLY A 127 -16.90 3.70 6.75
C GLY A 127 -15.85 2.69 7.25
N VAL A 128 -15.31 2.88 8.46
CA VAL A 128 -14.32 2.00 9.07
C VAL A 128 -15.02 0.98 9.96
N PRO A 129 -14.82 -0.34 9.78
CA PRO A 129 -15.45 -1.36 10.62
C PRO A 129 -15.15 -1.17 12.10
N ARG A 130 -16.15 -1.44 12.97
CA ARG A 130 -15.98 -1.36 14.44
C ARG A 130 -14.80 -2.19 14.97
N SER A 131 -14.52 -3.34 14.35
CA SER A 131 -13.37 -4.17 14.69
C SER A 131 -12.04 -3.47 14.43
N THR A 132 -11.94 -2.74 13.31
CA THR A 132 -10.76 -1.95 12.95
C THR A 132 -10.58 -0.76 13.91
N LEU A 133 -11.66 -0.06 14.29
CA LEU A 133 -11.58 1.02 15.28
C LEU A 133 -11.08 0.50 16.64
N ARG A 134 -11.57 -0.66 17.10
CA ARG A 134 -11.08 -1.29 18.34
C ARG A 134 -9.60 -1.71 18.23
N TYR A 135 -9.17 -2.19 17.07
CA TYR A 135 -7.78 -2.52 16.82
C TYR A 135 -6.88 -1.28 16.88
N TRP A 136 -7.28 -0.18 16.23
CA TRP A 136 -6.53 1.08 16.25
C TRP A 136 -6.45 1.69 17.66
N GLU A 137 -7.53 1.59 18.45
CA GLU A 137 -7.54 2.00 19.86
C GLU A 137 -6.55 1.14 20.68
N LYS A 138 -6.55 -0.19 20.51
CA LYS A 138 -5.61 -1.11 21.16
C LYS A 138 -4.14 -0.79 20.82
N GLU A 139 -3.87 -0.45 19.56
CA GLU A 139 -2.53 -0.05 19.09
C GLU A 139 -2.15 1.39 19.52
N GLY A 140 -3.04 2.12 20.17
CA GLY A 140 -2.80 3.49 20.62
C GLY A 140 -2.68 4.49 19.46
N LEU A 141 -3.32 4.21 18.32
CA LEU A 141 -3.41 5.12 17.19
C LEU A 141 -4.53 6.13 17.33
N ILE A 142 -5.60 5.74 18.03
CA ILE A 142 -6.74 6.57 18.41
C ILE A 142 -7.07 6.34 19.88
N ALA A 143 -7.82 7.26 20.49
CA ALA A 143 -8.32 7.12 21.85
C ALA A 143 -9.84 7.33 21.88
N SER A 144 -10.52 6.72 22.85
CA SER A 144 -11.93 7.01 23.16
C SER A 144 -12.07 7.43 24.62
N SER A 145 -13.02 8.32 24.91
CA SER A 145 -13.53 8.53 26.24
C SER A 145 -14.62 7.51 26.57
N ARG A 146 -15.00 7.39 27.82
CA ARG A 146 -16.16 6.63 28.25
C ARG A 146 -17.27 7.59 28.63
N ASP A 147 -18.46 7.38 28.08
CA ASP A 147 -19.67 8.09 28.47
C ASP A 147 -19.97 7.77 29.94
N GLU A 148 -20.17 8.82 30.74
CA GLU A 148 -20.35 8.71 32.20
C GLU A 148 -21.66 8.00 32.57
N GLN A 149 -22.69 8.09 31.72
CA GLN A 149 -24.01 7.54 32.01
C GLN A 149 -24.14 6.05 31.64
N ASN A 150 -23.52 5.62 30.54
CA ASN A 150 -23.74 4.30 30.00
C ASN A 150 -22.46 3.50 29.75
N GLY A 151 -21.28 4.10 29.96
CA GLY A 151 -19.97 3.46 29.78
C GLY A 151 -19.57 3.16 28.32
N TYR A 152 -20.35 3.60 27.33
CA TYR A 152 -20.03 3.42 25.93
C TYR A 152 -18.84 4.28 25.50
N ARG A 153 -18.09 3.77 24.51
CA ARG A 153 -16.98 4.49 23.88
C ARG A 153 -17.51 5.67 23.08
N ARG A 154 -16.89 6.85 23.29
CA ARG A 154 -17.12 8.05 22.49
C ARG A 154 -15.82 8.54 21.86
N PHE A 155 -15.85 8.85 20.59
CA PHE A 155 -14.75 9.41 19.82
C PHE A 155 -15.01 10.90 19.61
N SER A 156 -14.15 11.75 20.17
CA SER A 156 -14.22 13.20 20.00
C SER A 156 -13.90 13.61 18.54
N PRO A 157 -14.25 14.84 18.10
CA PRO A 157 -13.90 15.31 16.75
C PRO A 157 -12.41 15.16 16.40
N PRO A 158 -11.44 15.47 17.30
CA PRO A 158 -10.03 15.18 17.02
C PRO A 158 -9.73 13.71 16.76
N GLN A 159 -10.38 12.79 17.46
CA GLN A 159 -10.18 11.36 17.24
C GLN A 159 -10.82 10.91 15.92
N LEU A 160 -11.91 11.52 15.49
CA LEU A 160 -12.49 11.31 14.16
C LEU A 160 -11.52 11.75 13.04
N ARG A 161 -10.82 12.89 13.21
CA ARG A 161 -9.75 13.30 12.26
C ARG A 161 -8.66 12.25 12.14
N LYS A 162 -8.19 11.68 13.25
CA LYS A 162 -7.21 10.58 13.24
C LYS A 162 -7.77 9.34 12.51
N ILE A 163 -9.04 9.01 12.70
CA ILE A 163 -9.70 7.91 12.01
C ILE A 163 -9.74 8.16 10.49
N TRP A 164 -10.10 9.37 10.05
CA TRP A 164 -10.09 9.75 8.64
C TRP A 164 -8.70 9.61 8.03
N LEU A 165 -7.65 10.09 8.71
CA LEU A 165 -6.26 9.96 8.26
C LEU A 165 -5.79 8.50 8.18
N LEU A 166 -6.07 7.70 9.22
CA LEU A 166 -5.70 6.28 9.24
C LEU A 166 -6.41 5.47 8.14
N ARG A 167 -7.64 5.85 7.80
CA ARG A 167 -8.41 5.24 6.72
C ARG A 167 -7.70 5.39 5.38
N THR A 168 -7.05 6.53 5.10
CA THR A 168 -6.34 6.80 3.84
C THR A 168 -5.06 5.96 3.67
N LEU A 169 -4.55 5.39 4.75
CA LEU A 169 -3.32 4.60 4.78
C LEU A 169 -3.58 3.09 4.99
N ARG A 170 -4.83 2.66 4.84
CA ARG A 170 -5.23 1.29 5.20
C ARG A 170 -4.65 0.24 4.28
N THR A 171 -4.61 0.49 2.97
CA THR A 171 -4.13 -0.44 1.94
C THR A 171 -2.72 -0.10 1.45
N VAL A 172 -2.13 0.95 2.00
CA VAL A 172 -0.81 1.43 1.60
C VAL A 172 0.27 0.41 1.95
N LEU A 173 1.16 0.15 0.99
CA LEU A 173 2.32 -0.70 1.16
C LEU A 173 3.16 -0.31 2.38
N TYR A 174 3.69 -1.32 3.08
CA TYR A 174 4.63 -1.08 4.18
C TYR A 174 5.92 -0.47 3.63
N SER A 175 6.09 0.82 3.84
CA SER A 175 7.24 1.62 3.40
C SER A 175 7.66 2.61 4.49
N ALA A 176 8.86 3.17 4.36
CA ALA A 176 9.32 4.20 5.29
C ALA A 176 8.35 5.40 5.34
N ASP A 177 7.79 5.80 4.19
CA ASP A 177 6.80 6.88 4.13
C ASP A 177 5.50 6.53 4.84
N SER A 178 4.97 5.31 4.65
CA SER A 178 3.73 4.89 5.34
C SER A 178 3.92 4.77 6.85
N VAL A 179 5.09 4.32 7.29
CA VAL A 179 5.44 4.27 8.72
C VAL A 179 5.54 5.69 9.29
N ARG A 180 6.20 6.61 8.57
CA ARG A 180 6.32 8.01 8.97
C ARG A 180 4.95 8.68 9.11
N LEU A 181 4.06 8.50 8.13
CA LEU A 181 2.70 9.05 8.16
C LEU A 181 1.88 8.50 9.34
N LYS A 182 1.91 7.19 9.60
CA LYS A 182 1.25 6.58 10.75
C LYS A 182 1.79 7.13 12.08
N GLN A 183 3.10 7.36 12.17
CA GLN A 183 3.71 7.98 13.36
C GLN A 183 3.29 9.44 13.52
N ALA A 184 3.17 10.21 12.42
CA ALA A 184 2.68 11.58 12.46
C ALA A 184 1.22 11.64 12.95
N ILE A 185 0.35 10.76 12.46
CA ILE A 185 -1.04 10.64 12.92
C ILE A 185 -1.11 10.30 14.42
N ARG A 186 -0.28 9.35 14.88
CA ARG A 186 -0.23 8.96 16.30
C ARG A 186 0.14 10.14 17.22
N LYS A 187 1.05 11.02 16.75
CA LYS A 187 1.54 12.20 17.50
C LYS A 187 0.69 13.45 17.29
N LEU A 188 -0.35 13.37 16.45
CA LEU A 188 -1.22 14.51 16.19
C LEU A 188 -1.93 14.93 17.46
N GLU A 189 -1.77 16.20 17.84
CA GLU A 189 -2.47 16.80 18.98
C GLU A 189 -3.93 17.07 18.63
N ASP A 190 -4.78 17.08 19.65
CA ASP A 190 -6.23 17.17 19.44
C ASP A 190 -6.68 18.52 18.85
N ASN A 191 -5.94 19.59 19.09
CA ASN A 191 -6.28 20.94 18.61
C ASN A 191 -5.56 21.35 17.33
N ASP A 192 -4.80 20.45 16.70
CA ASP A 192 -3.96 20.74 15.54
C ASP A 192 -4.65 20.30 14.23
N ALA A 193 -5.69 21.03 13.82
CA ALA A 193 -6.42 20.77 12.59
C ALA A 193 -5.56 21.06 11.35
N GLU A 194 -4.73 22.10 11.38
CA GLU A 194 -3.80 22.45 10.29
C GLU A 194 -2.81 21.30 10.05
N ARG A 195 -2.25 20.75 11.12
CA ARG A 195 -1.35 19.61 11.02
C ARG A 195 -2.04 18.34 10.50
N ALA A 196 -3.31 18.12 10.86
CA ALA A 196 -4.10 17.02 10.30
C ALA A 196 -4.26 17.15 8.79
N ARG A 197 -4.53 18.36 8.31
CA ARG A 197 -4.62 18.70 6.89
C ARG A 197 -3.28 18.47 6.16
N ASP A 198 -2.18 18.94 6.74
CA ASP A 198 -0.84 18.71 6.20
C ASP A 198 -0.53 17.22 6.04
N ILE A 199 -0.85 16.41 7.05
CA ILE A 199 -0.66 14.94 6.99
C ILE A 199 -1.51 14.33 5.86
N ALA A 200 -2.74 14.80 5.64
CA ALA A 200 -3.58 14.35 4.53
C ALA A 200 -2.98 14.70 3.18
N LEU A 201 -2.41 15.90 3.02
CA LEU A 201 -1.70 16.32 1.81
C LEU A 201 -0.42 15.49 1.59
N GLU A 202 0.36 15.24 2.64
CA GLU A 202 1.52 14.36 2.56
C GLU A 202 1.13 12.94 2.12
N ALA A 203 0.00 12.41 2.65
CA ALA A 203 -0.55 11.12 2.22
C ALA A 203 -0.94 11.12 0.74
N LEU A 204 -1.64 12.16 0.26
CA LEU A 204 -2.00 12.30 -1.13
C LEU A 204 -0.77 12.37 -2.05
N HIS A 205 0.26 13.12 -1.66
CA HIS A 205 1.53 13.16 -2.38
C HIS A 205 2.20 11.77 -2.46
N TYR A 206 2.17 11.02 -1.37
CA TYR A 206 2.69 9.65 -1.35
C TYR A 206 1.91 8.72 -2.30
N LEU A 207 0.57 8.78 -2.29
CA LEU A 207 -0.29 7.98 -3.18
C LEU A 207 -0.04 8.31 -4.66
N ASN A 208 0.17 9.60 -4.97
CA ASN A 208 0.50 10.03 -6.34
C ASN A 208 1.85 9.47 -6.82
N ARG A 209 2.88 9.43 -5.95
CA ARG A 209 4.16 8.77 -6.28
C ARG A 209 3.96 7.27 -6.50
N LEU A 210 3.16 6.63 -5.66
CA LEU A 210 2.89 5.19 -5.77
C LEU A 210 2.18 4.87 -7.09
N ASN A 211 1.25 5.73 -7.54
CA ASN A 211 0.60 5.61 -8.84
C ASN A 211 1.60 5.66 -10.01
N GLN A 212 2.60 6.53 -9.94
CA GLN A 212 3.67 6.58 -10.96
C GLN A 212 4.52 5.30 -10.96
N GLU A 213 4.85 4.77 -9.78
CA GLU A 213 5.58 3.48 -9.68
C GLU A 213 4.72 2.31 -10.19
N GLN A 214 3.40 2.31 -9.95
CA GLN A 214 2.50 1.31 -10.52
C GLN A 214 2.45 1.38 -12.05
N LEU A 215 2.39 2.56 -12.62
CA LEU A 215 2.44 2.75 -14.08
C LEU A 215 3.76 2.21 -14.66
N ARG A 216 4.88 2.51 -14.01
CA ARG A 216 6.19 1.96 -14.39
C ARG A 216 6.21 0.43 -14.29
N GLY A 217 5.70 -0.14 -13.21
CA GLY A 217 5.58 -1.59 -13.01
C GLY A 217 4.75 -2.25 -14.11
N SER A 218 3.60 -1.66 -14.46
CA SER A 218 2.72 -2.12 -15.55
C SER A 218 3.41 -2.12 -16.91
N TYR A 219 4.25 -1.13 -17.21
CA TYR A 219 5.05 -1.11 -18.42
C TYR A 219 6.01 -2.30 -18.51
N TYR A 220 6.72 -2.60 -17.42
CA TYR A 220 7.65 -3.74 -17.39
C TYR A 220 6.90 -5.08 -17.45
N LEU A 221 5.72 -5.17 -16.82
CA LEU A 221 4.84 -6.33 -16.91
C LEU A 221 4.39 -6.57 -18.36
N PHE A 222 3.92 -5.52 -19.05
CA PHE A 222 3.53 -5.61 -20.46
C PHE A 222 4.69 -6.10 -21.34
N ARG A 223 5.89 -5.56 -21.13
CA ARG A 223 7.10 -6.01 -21.85
C ARG A 223 7.41 -7.48 -21.60
N LEU A 224 7.30 -7.94 -20.34
CA LEU A 224 7.50 -9.33 -19.98
C LEU A 224 6.47 -10.23 -20.67
N CYS A 225 5.19 -9.89 -20.59
CA CYS A 225 4.11 -10.65 -21.22
C CYS A 225 4.30 -10.77 -22.73
N ARG A 226 4.71 -9.68 -23.42
CA ARG A 226 5.05 -9.71 -24.85
C ARG A 226 6.21 -10.65 -25.14
N ARG A 227 7.28 -10.59 -24.36
CA ARG A 227 8.46 -11.45 -24.52
C ARG A 227 8.13 -12.94 -24.37
N LEU A 228 7.19 -13.26 -23.48
CA LEU A 228 6.73 -14.61 -23.18
C LEU A 228 5.63 -15.10 -24.15
N ASN A 229 5.21 -14.28 -25.13
CA ASN A 229 4.08 -14.54 -26.03
C ASN A 229 2.80 -14.90 -25.25
N LEU A 230 2.48 -14.13 -24.19
CA LEU A 230 1.32 -14.31 -23.34
C LEU A 230 0.17 -13.34 -23.67
N LEU A 231 0.40 -12.34 -24.51
CA LEU A 231 -0.62 -11.40 -25.01
C LEU A 231 -1.02 -11.78 -26.42
N GLN A 232 -2.32 -11.70 -26.70
CA GLN A 232 -2.90 -11.83 -28.04
C GLN A 232 -2.69 -10.58 -28.86
#